data_f605bd9fdccbfe2e4d7d8ef6974e5a11
#
_entry.id   f605bd9fdccbfe2e4d7d8ef6974e5a11
#
_cell.length_a   1.000
_cell.length_b   1.000
_cell.length_c   1.000
_cell.angle_alpha   90.00
_cell.angle_beta   90.00
_cell.angle_gamma   90.00
#
_symmetry.space_group_name_H-M   'P 1'
#
loop_
_entity.id
_entity.type
_entity.pdbx_description
1 polymer ?
#
loop_
_entity_poly.entity_id
_entity_poly.type
_entity_poly.pdbx_seq_one_letter_code
_entity_poly.pdbx_strand_id
1 'polypeptide(L)'
;AAQAAAPAVALYYGKELPHTDFRAFDIVVIEPDHAPAAAAPALPDTRFYAYVSVTEVLPSRAYYRDIPDTWKLARNQDWQSEVIDQSQPEWPAFFAERVVAPLWQRGYRGFFLDTLDSYRLATTFDEQAQQQGLVRVIEALHQRFPGIQLIFNRGFELVPQLPGKVAMVAAESLYRSWNAKTQRYEEVPEQDRQWLLGQLRDIQQRDGLPVLVIDYVAPHDRALTRA
;
A
#
# COMPACT_ATOMS: atom_id res chain seq x y z
N ALA A 1 3.80 1.54 31.46
CA ALA A 1 2.81 1.06 30.49
C ALA A 1 3.49 -0.02 29.67
N ALA A 2 2.92 -1.22 29.62
CA ALA A 2 3.41 -2.29 28.76
C ALA A 2 3.27 -1.83 27.31
N GLN A 3 4.38 -1.83 26.58
CA GLN A 3 4.39 -1.53 25.16
C GLN A 3 3.61 -2.65 24.47
N ALA A 4 2.49 -2.32 23.83
CA ALA A 4 1.75 -3.30 23.06
C ALA A 4 2.69 -3.92 22.04
N ALA A 5 2.71 -5.25 21.97
CA ALA A 5 3.52 -5.94 20.97
C ALA A 5 3.12 -5.47 19.57
N ALA A 6 4.09 -5.28 18.70
CA ALA A 6 3.82 -4.94 17.31
C ALA A 6 2.97 -6.05 16.66
N PRO A 7 1.96 -5.71 15.84
CA PRO A 7 1.12 -6.71 15.20
C PRO A 7 1.94 -7.62 14.26
N ALA A 8 1.65 -8.90 14.27
CA ALA A 8 2.20 -9.84 13.30
C ALA A 8 1.46 -9.64 11.97
N VAL A 9 2.20 -9.35 10.90
CA VAL A 9 1.63 -9.01 9.59
C VAL A 9 2.19 -9.94 8.52
N ALA A 10 1.31 -10.44 7.65
CA ALA A 10 1.68 -11.18 6.45
C ALA A 10 1.21 -10.45 5.19
N LEU A 11 2.03 -10.46 4.14
CA LEU A 11 1.65 -10.06 2.80
C LEU A 11 1.57 -11.31 1.93
N TYR A 12 0.42 -11.50 1.30
CA TYR A 12 0.17 -12.69 0.50
C TYR A 12 -0.46 -12.33 -0.86
N TYR A 13 0.27 -12.61 -1.91
CA TYR A 13 -0.15 -12.35 -3.30
C TYR A 13 -0.48 -13.64 -4.07
N GLY A 14 -0.49 -14.80 -3.38
CA GLY A 14 -0.80 -16.08 -4.00
C GLY A 14 -2.27 -16.24 -4.36
N LYS A 15 -2.56 -17.26 -5.17
CA LYS A 15 -3.93 -17.58 -5.63
C LYS A 15 -4.67 -18.55 -4.72
N GLU A 16 -3.95 -19.32 -3.90
CA GLU A 16 -4.51 -20.26 -2.94
C GLU A 16 -4.35 -19.69 -1.54
N LEU A 17 -5.45 -19.46 -0.84
CA LEU A 17 -5.42 -18.87 0.49
C LEU A 17 -5.19 -19.97 1.54
N PRO A 18 -3.99 -20.05 2.16
CA PRO A 18 -3.71 -20.99 3.24
C PRO A 18 -4.36 -20.51 4.56
N HIS A 19 -5.67 -20.67 4.68
CA HIS A 19 -6.45 -20.14 5.82
C HIS A 19 -5.91 -20.57 7.19
N THR A 20 -5.34 -21.78 7.29
CA THR A 20 -4.75 -22.28 8.55
C THR A 20 -3.50 -21.51 8.95
N ASP A 21 -2.70 -21.12 7.98
CA ASP A 21 -1.44 -20.41 8.24
C ASP A 21 -1.67 -18.95 8.61
N PHE A 22 -2.75 -18.35 8.10
CA PHE A 22 -3.11 -16.96 8.38
C PHE A 22 -3.52 -16.72 9.84
N ARG A 23 -3.93 -17.73 10.58
CA ARG A 23 -4.28 -17.63 12.02
C ARG A 23 -3.11 -17.20 12.90
N ALA A 24 -1.87 -17.31 12.41
CA ALA A 24 -0.69 -16.87 13.13
C ALA A 24 -0.45 -15.34 13.04
N PHE A 25 -1.27 -14.62 12.26
CA PHE A 25 -1.08 -13.20 11.98
C PHE A 25 -2.28 -12.37 12.45
N ASP A 26 -2.00 -11.19 13.00
CA ASP A 26 -3.02 -10.21 13.37
C ASP A 26 -3.59 -9.49 12.14
N ILE A 27 -2.75 -9.31 11.12
CA ILE A 27 -3.08 -8.65 9.86
C ILE A 27 -2.55 -9.49 8.70
N VAL A 28 -3.39 -9.71 7.71
CA VAL A 28 -3.01 -10.30 6.42
C VAL A 28 -3.41 -9.37 5.29
N VAL A 29 -2.43 -8.95 4.49
CA VAL A 29 -2.65 -8.19 3.26
C VAL A 29 -2.68 -9.16 2.09
N ILE A 30 -3.76 -9.14 1.32
CA ILE A 30 -3.94 -10.04 0.17
C ILE A 30 -4.21 -9.26 -1.11
N GLU A 31 -3.79 -9.84 -2.25
CA GLU A 31 -4.19 -9.37 -3.57
C GLU A 31 -5.64 -9.81 -3.84
N PRO A 32 -6.62 -8.88 -3.89
CA PRO A 32 -8.02 -9.25 -3.94
C PRO A 32 -8.44 -9.90 -5.26
N ASP A 33 -7.71 -9.66 -6.36
CA ASP A 33 -7.98 -10.31 -7.64
C ASP A 33 -7.57 -11.79 -7.65
N HIS A 34 -6.72 -12.21 -6.73
CA HIS A 34 -6.33 -13.60 -6.54
C HIS A 34 -7.18 -14.32 -5.48
N ALA A 35 -7.94 -13.57 -4.66
CA ALA A 35 -8.82 -14.13 -3.66
C ALA A 35 -10.16 -14.56 -4.26
N PRO A 36 -10.90 -15.47 -3.60
CA PRO A 36 -12.26 -15.84 -4.04
C PRO A 36 -13.13 -14.61 -4.27
N ALA A 37 -13.82 -14.55 -5.41
CA ALA A 37 -14.56 -13.37 -5.82
C ALA A 37 -15.78 -13.04 -4.95
N ALA A 38 -16.32 -14.03 -4.21
CA ALA A 38 -17.61 -13.91 -3.53
C ALA A 38 -17.57 -13.10 -2.25
N ALA A 39 -16.50 -13.21 -1.45
CA ALA A 39 -16.38 -12.49 -0.18
C ALA A 39 -14.93 -12.35 0.26
N ALA A 40 -14.66 -11.33 1.09
CA ALA A 40 -13.38 -11.23 1.78
C ALA A 40 -13.19 -12.42 2.74
N PRO A 41 -11.94 -12.90 2.92
CA PRO A 41 -11.65 -13.91 3.94
C PRO A 41 -12.01 -13.40 5.33
N ALA A 42 -12.46 -14.29 6.21
CA ALA A 42 -12.78 -13.96 7.59
C ALA A 42 -12.19 -15.01 8.53
N LEU A 43 -11.42 -14.55 9.51
CA LEU A 43 -10.93 -15.34 10.64
C LEU A 43 -11.15 -14.51 11.92
N PRO A 44 -11.47 -15.13 13.08
CA PRO A 44 -11.88 -14.41 14.29
C PRO A 44 -10.87 -13.36 14.77
N ASP A 45 -9.58 -13.71 14.73
CA ASP A 45 -8.49 -12.89 15.29
C ASP A 45 -7.56 -12.30 14.24
N THR A 46 -7.90 -12.43 12.95
CA THR A 46 -7.09 -11.94 11.83
C THR A 46 -7.86 -10.91 11.03
N ARG A 47 -7.29 -9.73 10.86
CA ARG A 47 -7.84 -8.67 9.99
C ARG A 47 -7.28 -8.80 8.58
N PHE A 48 -8.15 -8.86 7.59
CA PHE A 48 -7.75 -8.91 6.19
C PHE A 48 -7.83 -7.53 5.55
N TYR A 49 -6.72 -7.12 4.94
CA TYR A 49 -6.57 -5.90 4.16
C TYR A 49 -6.43 -6.24 2.68
N ALA A 50 -7.16 -5.55 1.83
CA ALA A 50 -6.98 -5.65 0.40
C ALA A 50 -5.80 -4.79 -0.05
N TYR A 51 -4.86 -5.37 -0.79
CA TYR A 51 -3.83 -4.62 -1.49
C TYR A 51 -4.46 -3.79 -2.61
N VAL A 52 -4.15 -2.51 -2.66
CA VAL A 52 -4.61 -1.59 -3.71
C VAL A 52 -3.48 -0.64 -4.10
N SER A 53 -3.18 -0.58 -5.39
CA SER A 53 -2.32 0.44 -5.96
C SER A 53 -3.12 1.71 -6.24
N VAL A 54 -2.68 2.85 -5.70
CA VAL A 54 -3.43 4.12 -5.80
C VAL A 54 -3.05 4.89 -7.06
N THR A 55 -1.75 5.07 -7.29
CA THR A 55 -1.29 5.93 -8.40
C THR A 55 -0.89 5.16 -9.65
N GLU A 56 -0.77 3.85 -9.56
CA GLU A 56 -0.44 3.01 -10.71
C GLU A 56 -1.57 2.03 -11.02
N VAL A 57 -1.85 1.82 -12.30
CA VAL A 57 -2.87 0.88 -12.77
C VAL A 57 -2.27 -0.06 -13.80
N LEU A 58 -2.38 -1.35 -13.52
CA LEU A 58 -2.02 -2.39 -14.49
C LEU A 58 -3.09 -2.49 -15.60
N PRO A 59 -2.69 -2.68 -16.87
CA PRO A 59 -3.64 -2.86 -17.97
C PRO A 59 -4.59 -4.06 -17.80
N SER A 60 -4.23 -5.01 -16.93
CA SER A 60 -5.06 -6.18 -16.61
C SER A 60 -6.20 -5.90 -15.62
N ARG A 61 -6.21 -4.74 -14.96
CA ARG A 61 -7.29 -4.37 -14.04
C ARG A 61 -8.59 -4.11 -14.82
N ALA A 62 -9.70 -4.60 -14.29
CA ALA A 62 -11.01 -4.52 -14.95
C ALA A 62 -11.42 -3.09 -15.32
N TYR A 63 -11.05 -2.12 -14.50
CA TYR A 63 -11.38 -0.70 -14.68
C TYR A 63 -10.39 0.08 -15.56
N TYR A 64 -9.30 -0.54 -16.02
CA TYR A 64 -8.23 0.16 -16.79
C TYR A 64 -8.76 0.85 -18.04
N ARG A 65 -9.68 0.19 -18.77
CA ARG A 65 -10.24 0.72 -20.02
C ARG A 65 -11.13 1.95 -19.85
N ASP A 66 -11.60 2.19 -18.62
CA ASP A 66 -12.45 3.32 -18.29
C ASP A 66 -11.63 4.56 -17.87
N ILE A 67 -10.30 4.42 -17.76
CA ILE A 67 -9.41 5.53 -17.43
C ILE A 67 -9.06 6.29 -18.72
N PRO A 68 -9.39 7.60 -18.81
CA PRO A 68 -9.02 8.41 -19.98
C PRO A 68 -7.50 8.48 -20.15
N ASP A 69 -7.03 8.44 -21.39
CA ASP A 69 -5.60 8.57 -21.70
C ASP A 69 -5.01 9.90 -21.19
N THR A 70 -5.83 10.95 -21.13
CA THR A 70 -5.44 12.26 -20.60
C THR A 70 -5.12 12.26 -19.11
N TRP A 71 -5.52 11.21 -18.37
CA TRP A 71 -5.19 11.05 -16.95
C TRP A 71 -3.88 10.33 -16.71
N LYS A 72 -3.28 9.75 -17.75
CA LYS A 72 -2.03 9.01 -17.66
C LYS A 72 -0.84 9.96 -17.71
N LEU A 73 -0.09 10.02 -16.63
CA LEU A 73 1.04 10.93 -16.42
C LEU A 73 2.36 10.34 -16.93
N ALA A 74 2.56 9.05 -16.70
CA ALA A 74 3.78 8.32 -17.03
C ALA A 74 3.52 6.82 -17.09
N ARG A 75 4.55 6.06 -17.46
CA ARG A 75 4.54 4.60 -17.41
C ARG A 75 5.68 4.07 -16.56
N ASN A 76 5.37 3.18 -15.64
CA ASN A 76 6.37 2.41 -14.91
C ASN A 76 6.83 1.24 -15.78
N GLN A 77 8.07 1.30 -16.27
CA GLN A 77 8.61 0.29 -17.18
C GLN A 77 8.91 -1.04 -16.48
N ASP A 78 9.21 -1.01 -15.19
CA ASP A 78 9.54 -2.22 -14.43
C ASP A 78 8.29 -3.09 -14.18
N TRP A 79 7.15 -2.46 -13.94
CA TRP A 79 5.87 -3.12 -13.66
C TRP A 79 4.88 -3.07 -14.82
N GLN A 80 5.20 -2.37 -15.90
CA GLN A 80 4.31 -2.17 -17.06
C GLN A 80 2.95 -1.57 -16.69
N SER A 81 2.92 -0.72 -15.66
CA SER A 81 1.74 -0.01 -15.18
C SER A 81 1.71 1.44 -15.64
N GLU A 82 0.50 1.99 -15.77
CA GLU A 82 0.31 3.41 -16.05
C GLU A 82 0.25 4.19 -14.74
N VAL A 83 0.99 5.29 -14.67
CA VAL A 83 0.94 6.24 -13.55
C VAL A 83 -0.15 7.25 -13.83
N ILE A 84 -1.07 7.39 -12.88
CA ILE A 84 -2.22 8.28 -13.01
C ILE A 84 -1.91 9.63 -12.38
N ASP A 85 -2.24 10.69 -13.10
CA ASP A 85 -2.16 12.07 -12.62
C ASP A 85 -3.16 12.30 -11.49
N GLN A 86 -2.66 12.43 -10.27
CA GLN A 86 -3.47 12.62 -9.09
C GLN A 86 -4.12 14.02 -9.03
N SER A 87 -3.68 14.95 -9.86
CA SER A 87 -4.31 16.27 -9.95
C SER A 87 -5.64 16.26 -10.72
N GLN A 88 -5.99 15.16 -11.36
CA GLN A 88 -7.26 15.03 -12.06
C GLN A 88 -8.43 15.11 -11.07
N PRO A 89 -9.37 16.08 -11.25
CA PRO A 89 -10.43 16.33 -10.28
C PRO A 89 -11.36 15.12 -10.06
N GLU A 90 -11.58 14.32 -11.09
CA GLU A 90 -12.48 13.18 -11.07
C GLU A 90 -11.82 11.90 -10.53
N TRP A 91 -10.51 11.86 -10.39
CA TRP A 91 -9.81 10.66 -9.94
C TRP A 91 -10.23 10.18 -8.54
N PRO A 92 -10.40 11.04 -7.52
CA PRO A 92 -10.86 10.58 -6.21
C PRO A 92 -12.19 9.82 -6.24
N ALA A 93 -13.17 10.34 -6.99
CA ALA A 93 -14.46 9.67 -7.15
C ALA A 93 -14.35 8.36 -7.96
N PHE A 94 -13.59 8.38 -9.03
CA PHE A 94 -13.32 7.18 -9.83
C PHE A 94 -12.66 6.09 -8.97
N PHE A 95 -11.64 6.43 -8.22
CA PHE A 95 -10.93 5.48 -7.35
C PHE A 95 -11.85 4.90 -6.28
N ALA A 96 -12.64 5.72 -5.61
CA ALA A 96 -13.60 5.28 -4.61
C ALA A 96 -14.65 4.32 -5.21
N GLU A 97 -15.25 4.65 -6.35
CA GLU A 97 -16.37 3.89 -6.91
C GLU A 97 -15.94 2.69 -7.76
N ARG A 98 -14.82 2.78 -8.48
CA ARG A 98 -14.39 1.73 -9.42
C ARG A 98 -13.36 0.78 -8.83
N VAL A 99 -12.60 1.22 -7.85
CA VAL A 99 -11.53 0.41 -7.24
C VAL A 99 -11.95 -0.08 -5.85
N VAL A 100 -12.34 0.80 -4.95
CA VAL A 100 -12.59 0.47 -3.55
C VAL A 100 -14.01 -0.07 -3.32
N ALA A 101 -15.04 0.54 -3.90
CA ALA A 101 -16.42 0.13 -3.68
C ALA A 101 -16.68 -1.35 -3.97
N PRO A 102 -16.20 -1.95 -5.06
CA PRO A 102 -16.38 -3.39 -5.31
C PRO A 102 -15.77 -4.27 -4.22
N LEU A 103 -14.61 -3.88 -3.69
CA LEU A 103 -13.94 -4.59 -2.60
C LEU A 103 -14.68 -4.41 -1.27
N TRP A 104 -15.17 -3.20 -1.01
CA TRP A 104 -16.00 -2.93 0.16
C TRP A 104 -17.28 -3.77 0.17
N GLN A 105 -17.92 -3.93 -0.98
CA GLN A 105 -19.09 -4.79 -1.17
C GLN A 105 -18.78 -6.28 -0.91
N ARG A 106 -17.56 -6.70 -1.21
CA ARG A 106 -17.07 -8.06 -0.87
C ARG A 106 -16.78 -8.25 0.62
N GLY A 107 -16.82 -7.19 1.44
CA GLY A 107 -16.63 -7.26 2.88
C GLY A 107 -15.27 -6.77 3.38
N TYR A 108 -14.36 -6.31 2.51
CA TYR A 108 -13.12 -5.67 2.96
C TYR A 108 -13.42 -4.37 3.69
N ARG A 109 -12.73 -4.14 4.81
CA ARG A 109 -12.84 -2.91 5.61
C ARG A 109 -11.49 -2.22 5.79
N GLY A 110 -10.42 -2.93 5.50
CA GLY A 110 -9.04 -2.45 5.52
C GLY A 110 -8.41 -2.54 4.14
N PHE A 111 -7.58 -1.55 3.82
CA PHE A 111 -6.90 -1.44 2.53
C PHE A 111 -5.43 -1.07 2.76
N PHE A 112 -4.55 -1.80 2.11
CA PHE A 112 -3.12 -1.51 2.06
C PHE A 112 -2.86 -0.74 0.78
N LEU A 113 -2.54 0.55 0.93
CA LEU A 113 -2.39 1.48 -0.19
C LEU A 113 -0.93 1.59 -0.61
N ASP A 114 -0.67 1.14 -1.83
CA ASP A 114 0.64 1.14 -2.44
C ASP A 114 0.79 2.22 -3.52
N THR A 115 2.01 2.45 -3.98
CA THR A 115 2.37 3.37 -5.07
C THR A 115 2.03 4.85 -4.81
N LEU A 116 2.08 5.30 -3.56
CA LEU A 116 1.69 6.66 -3.18
C LEU A 116 2.65 7.76 -3.68
N ASP A 117 3.78 7.41 -4.25
CA ASP A 117 4.81 8.32 -4.73
C ASP A 117 5.20 8.12 -6.20
N SER A 118 4.48 7.28 -6.95
CA SER A 118 4.85 6.93 -8.33
C SER A 118 4.74 8.07 -9.34
N TYR A 119 4.09 9.18 -9.00
CA TYR A 119 4.14 10.40 -9.81
C TYR A 119 5.58 10.90 -10.03
N ARG A 120 6.52 10.55 -9.15
CA ARG A 120 7.95 10.86 -9.30
C ARG A 120 8.63 10.14 -10.47
N LEU A 121 7.98 9.15 -11.07
CA LEU A 121 8.44 8.48 -12.28
C LEU A 121 8.23 9.33 -13.55
N ALA A 122 7.38 10.34 -13.48
CA ALA A 122 7.16 11.26 -14.59
C ALA A 122 8.38 12.19 -14.76
N THR A 123 8.68 12.54 -16.01
CA THR A 123 9.76 13.50 -16.33
C THR A 123 9.46 14.90 -15.83
N THR A 124 8.18 15.26 -15.80
CA THR A 124 7.68 16.54 -15.29
C THR A 124 6.40 16.30 -14.49
N PHE A 125 6.32 16.88 -13.31
CA PHE A 125 5.14 16.82 -12.46
C PHE A 125 5.14 18.00 -11.48
N ASP A 126 3.97 18.40 -11.03
CA ASP A 126 3.78 19.30 -9.90
C ASP A 126 3.59 18.47 -8.63
N GLU A 127 4.62 18.39 -7.80
CA GLU A 127 4.61 17.57 -6.59
C GLU A 127 3.49 17.96 -5.63
N GLN A 128 3.27 19.26 -5.45
CA GLN A 128 2.22 19.76 -4.57
C GLN A 128 0.83 19.38 -5.09
N ALA A 129 0.59 19.54 -6.39
CA ALA A 129 -0.67 19.16 -7.00
C ALA A 129 -0.94 17.64 -6.89
N GLN A 130 0.09 16.81 -7.07
CA GLN A 130 -0.01 15.35 -6.91
C GLN A 130 -0.33 14.97 -5.46
N GLN A 131 0.37 15.54 -4.49
CA GLN A 131 0.11 15.28 -3.07
C GLN A 131 -1.28 15.75 -2.63
N GLN A 132 -1.72 16.92 -3.06
CA GLN A 132 -3.08 17.41 -2.80
C GLN A 132 -4.14 16.49 -3.42
N GLY A 133 -3.88 15.96 -4.61
CA GLY A 133 -4.74 14.97 -5.25
C GLY A 133 -4.85 13.70 -4.43
N LEU A 134 -3.75 13.18 -3.91
CA LEU A 134 -3.72 12.01 -3.03
C LEU A 134 -4.48 12.27 -1.71
N VAL A 135 -4.33 13.44 -1.13
CA VAL A 135 -5.12 13.84 0.05
C VAL A 135 -6.61 13.79 -0.25
N ARG A 136 -7.05 14.31 -1.41
CA ARG A 136 -8.46 14.24 -1.84
C ARG A 136 -8.94 12.80 -2.01
N VAL A 137 -8.10 11.90 -2.53
CA VAL A 137 -8.42 10.45 -2.62
C VAL A 137 -8.72 9.89 -1.24
N ILE A 138 -7.83 10.12 -0.27
CA ILE A 138 -7.98 9.59 1.09
C ILE A 138 -9.22 10.16 1.79
N GLU A 139 -9.46 11.46 1.64
CA GLU A 139 -10.66 12.11 2.18
C GLU A 139 -11.94 11.55 1.55
N ALA A 140 -11.96 11.34 0.23
CA ALA A 140 -13.07 10.71 -0.47
C ALA A 140 -13.37 9.29 0.02
N LEU A 141 -12.33 8.51 0.30
CA LEU A 141 -12.48 7.16 0.85
C LEU A 141 -13.13 7.20 2.24
N HIS A 142 -12.67 8.06 3.14
CA HIS A 142 -13.25 8.20 4.48
C HIS A 142 -14.68 8.72 4.45
N GLN A 143 -14.99 9.62 3.53
CA GLN A 143 -16.35 10.15 3.35
C GLN A 143 -17.30 9.06 2.82
N ARG A 144 -16.85 8.28 1.86
CA ARG A 144 -17.68 7.26 1.17
C ARG A 144 -17.81 5.97 1.97
N PHE A 145 -16.79 5.60 2.75
CA PHE A 145 -16.68 4.34 3.47
C PHE A 145 -16.40 4.56 4.96
N PRO A 146 -17.43 4.87 5.77
CA PRO A 146 -17.25 5.12 7.21
C PRO A 146 -16.61 3.93 7.90
N GLY A 147 -15.56 4.19 8.69
CA GLY A 147 -14.81 3.15 9.40
C GLY A 147 -13.74 2.44 8.58
N ILE A 148 -13.47 2.87 7.34
CA ILE A 148 -12.37 2.34 6.53
C ILE A 148 -11.04 2.45 7.27
N GLN A 149 -10.22 1.39 7.19
CA GLN A 149 -8.89 1.33 7.79
C GLN A 149 -7.83 1.35 6.68
N LEU A 150 -6.90 2.28 6.75
CA LEU A 150 -5.90 2.48 5.72
C LEU A 150 -4.50 2.26 6.28
N ILE A 151 -3.74 1.37 5.65
CA ILE A 151 -2.29 1.23 5.82
C ILE A 151 -1.62 1.89 4.62
N PHE A 152 -0.72 2.84 4.85
CA PHE A 152 0.08 3.44 3.79
C PHE A 152 1.39 2.68 3.64
N ASN A 153 1.70 2.27 2.43
CA ASN A 153 3.06 1.86 2.09
C ASN A 153 3.86 3.09 1.68
N ARG A 154 4.74 3.57 2.57
CA ARG A 154 5.39 4.88 2.48
C ARG A 154 4.37 6.03 2.50
N GLY A 155 4.45 6.99 1.59
CA GLY A 155 3.53 8.15 1.58
C GLY A 155 3.70 9.05 2.81
N PHE A 156 4.90 9.12 3.36
CA PHE A 156 5.20 9.81 4.63
C PHE A 156 4.78 11.26 4.65
N GLU A 157 4.93 11.95 3.51
CA GLU A 157 4.59 13.36 3.32
C GLU A 157 3.09 13.65 3.40
N LEU A 158 2.26 12.63 3.18
CA LEU A 158 0.80 12.74 3.24
C LEU A 158 0.27 12.67 4.67
N VAL A 159 0.95 11.93 5.53
CA VAL A 159 0.46 11.59 6.88
C VAL A 159 0.14 12.84 7.73
N PRO A 160 0.99 13.89 7.78
CA PRO A 160 0.68 15.09 8.54
C PRO A 160 -0.55 15.84 8.06
N GLN A 161 -0.93 15.66 6.79
CA GLN A 161 -2.08 16.30 6.17
C GLN A 161 -3.41 15.54 6.42
N LEU A 162 -3.32 14.34 6.99
CA LEU A 162 -4.43 13.39 7.14
C LEU A 162 -4.58 12.91 8.59
N PRO A 163 -4.68 13.82 9.59
CA PRO A 163 -4.79 13.42 10.99
C PRO A 163 -6.02 12.54 11.22
N GLY A 164 -5.81 11.40 11.90
CA GLY A 164 -6.87 10.44 12.21
C GLY A 164 -7.37 9.59 11.03
N LYS A 165 -6.77 9.72 9.85
CA LYS A 165 -7.21 9.01 8.63
C LYS A 165 -6.29 7.86 8.22
N VAL A 166 -5.14 7.72 8.85
CA VAL A 166 -4.14 6.66 8.59
C VAL A 166 -4.05 5.78 9.82
N ALA A 167 -4.22 4.47 9.65
CA ALA A 167 -4.18 3.52 10.76
C ALA A 167 -2.74 3.06 11.07
N MET A 168 -1.91 2.91 10.03
CA MET A 168 -0.55 2.41 10.12
C MET A 168 0.24 2.86 8.89
N VAL A 169 1.55 3.00 9.06
CA VAL A 169 2.48 3.24 7.94
C VAL A 169 3.42 2.05 7.82
N ALA A 170 3.49 1.50 6.62
CA ALA A 170 4.44 0.46 6.25
C ALA A 170 5.58 1.05 5.41
N ALA A 171 6.74 0.43 5.47
CA ALA A 171 7.85 0.72 4.60
C ALA A 171 8.52 -0.56 4.14
N GLU A 172 8.67 -0.71 2.86
CA GLU A 172 9.36 -1.84 2.25
C GLU A 172 10.86 -1.55 2.12
N SER A 173 11.66 -2.62 2.15
CA SER A 173 13.07 -2.57 1.81
C SER A 173 13.90 -1.68 2.73
N LEU A 174 13.84 -1.95 4.04
CA LEU A 174 14.72 -1.29 5.00
C LEU A 174 16.15 -1.85 4.94
N TYR A 175 16.30 -3.15 4.91
CA TYR A 175 17.59 -3.83 4.87
C TYR A 175 17.87 -4.48 3.52
N ARG A 176 16.85 -5.06 2.89
CA ARG A 176 16.96 -5.75 1.60
C ARG A 176 15.85 -5.35 0.64
N SER A 177 16.23 -5.17 -0.63
CA SER A 177 15.33 -4.85 -1.73
C SER A 177 15.49 -5.85 -2.87
N TRP A 178 14.42 -6.04 -3.63
CA TRP A 178 14.46 -6.79 -4.87
C TRP A 178 14.93 -5.90 -6.02
N ASN A 179 16.02 -6.28 -6.67
CA ASN A 179 16.48 -5.61 -7.88
C ASN A 179 15.91 -6.34 -9.11
N ALA A 180 14.96 -5.71 -9.80
CA ALA A 180 14.31 -6.30 -10.98
C ALA A 180 15.25 -6.52 -12.15
N LYS A 181 16.33 -5.71 -12.27
CA LYS A 181 17.31 -5.82 -13.35
C LYS A 181 18.26 -7.00 -13.16
N THR A 182 18.73 -7.20 -11.93
CA THR A 182 19.64 -8.30 -11.58
C THR A 182 18.90 -9.56 -11.15
N GLN A 183 17.58 -9.47 -10.89
CA GLN A 183 16.74 -10.54 -10.35
C GLN A 183 17.31 -11.13 -9.06
N ARG A 184 17.80 -10.27 -8.16
CA ARG A 184 18.41 -10.64 -6.87
C ARG A 184 17.90 -9.72 -5.75
N TYR A 185 17.94 -10.27 -4.53
CA TYR A 185 17.80 -9.47 -3.32
C TYR A 185 19.17 -8.84 -2.99
N GLU A 186 19.19 -7.52 -2.88
CA GLU A 186 20.40 -6.74 -2.60
C GLU A 186 20.24 -5.99 -1.29
N GLU A 187 21.37 -5.71 -0.64
CA GLU A 187 21.37 -4.85 0.55
C GLU A 187 21.02 -3.41 0.17
N VAL A 188 20.19 -2.80 1.01
CA VAL A 188 19.85 -1.39 0.88
C VAL A 188 21.04 -0.54 1.33
N PRO A 189 21.45 0.47 0.54
CA PRO A 189 22.52 1.37 0.93
C PRO A 189 22.27 2.01 2.31
N GLU A 190 23.32 2.18 3.10
CA GLU A 190 23.21 2.72 4.47
C GLU A 190 22.52 4.09 4.52
N GLN A 191 22.80 4.95 3.55
CA GLN A 191 22.18 6.27 3.47
C GLN A 191 20.66 6.17 3.29
N ASP A 192 20.20 5.26 2.43
CA ASP A 192 18.76 5.06 2.17
C ASP A 192 18.09 4.45 3.39
N ARG A 193 18.75 3.51 4.06
CA ARG A 193 18.28 2.92 5.31
C ARG A 193 18.13 3.96 6.41
N GLN A 194 19.12 4.83 6.61
CA GLN A 194 19.07 5.89 7.62
C GLN A 194 17.98 6.92 7.33
N TRP A 195 17.79 7.27 6.07
CA TRP A 195 16.70 8.13 5.66
C TRP A 195 15.35 7.50 6.00
N LEU A 196 15.14 6.23 5.64
CA LEU A 196 13.90 5.52 5.89
C LEU A 196 13.61 5.37 7.39
N LEU A 197 14.62 5.03 8.20
CA LEU A 197 14.50 4.98 9.65
C LEU A 197 14.12 6.35 10.24
N GLY A 198 14.65 7.44 9.70
CA GLY A 198 14.27 8.80 10.08
C GLY A 198 12.78 9.06 9.82
N GLN A 199 12.28 8.70 8.64
CA GLN A 199 10.86 8.84 8.30
C GLN A 199 9.96 8.04 9.25
N LEU A 200 10.32 6.80 9.54
CA LEU A 200 9.54 5.95 10.44
C LEU A 200 9.52 6.46 11.89
N ARG A 201 10.65 6.99 12.38
CA ARG A 201 10.71 7.65 13.71
C ARG A 201 9.81 8.87 13.76
N ASP A 202 9.84 9.71 12.73
CA ASP A 202 9.00 10.90 12.67
C ASP A 202 7.51 10.53 12.70
N ILE A 203 7.10 9.51 11.96
CA ILE A 203 5.73 9.00 11.97
C ILE A 203 5.33 8.51 13.39
N GLN A 204 6.20 7.77 14.06
CA GLN A 204 5.92 7.29 15.42
C GLN A 204 5.85 8.42 16.43
N GLN A 205 6.79 9.35 16.38
CA GLN A 205 6.94 10.41 17.40
C GLN A 205 5.97 11.57 17.19
N ARG A 206 5.81 12.03 15.94
CA ARG A 206 4.95 13.17 15.61
C ARG A 206 3.48 12.76 15.49
N ASP A 207 3.21 11.65 14.80
CA ASP A 207 1.86 11.26 14.44
C ASP A 207 1.30 10.16 15.35
N GLY A 208 2.14 9.53 16.17
CA GLY A 208 1.74 8.48 17.11
C GLY A 208 1.23 7.20 16.44
N LEU A 209 1.59 6.98 15.17
CA LEU A 209 1.13 5.84 14.40
C LEU A 209 2.06 4.63 14.53
N PRO A 210 1.53 3.41 14.53
CA PRO A 210 2.33 2.22 14.40
C PRO A 210 2.99 2.16 13.03
N VAL A 211 4.22 1.64 12.99
CA VAL A 211 4.99 1.44 11.77
C VAL A 211 5.29 -0.04 11.55
N LEU A 212 5.31 -0.43 10.29
CA LEU A 212 5.61 -1.79 9.85
C LEU A 212 6.76 -1.74 8.86
N VAL A 213 7.78 -2.57 9.08
CA VAL A 213 8.88 -2.77 8.14
C VAL A 213 8.67 -4.10 7.41
N ILE A 214 8.76 -4.05 6.09
CA ILE A 214 8.64 -5.20 5.21
C ILE A 214 9.97 -5.40 4.49
N ASP A 215 10.66 -6.49 4.80
CA ASP A 215 11.90 -6.86 4.12
C ASP A 215 11.75 -8.18 3.38
N TYR A 216 12.43 -8.28 2.26
CA TYR A 216 12.40 -9.44 1.40
C TYR A 216 13.67 -10.26 1.56
N VAL A 217 13.53 -11.49 2.03
CA VAL A 217 14.63 -12.45 2.14
C VAL A 217 14.39 -13.64 1.23
N ALA A 218 15.47 -14.19 0.69
CA ALA A 218 15.35 -15.40 -0.11
C ALA A 218 14.80 -16.56 0.76
N PRO A 219 13.99 -17.49 0.22
CA PRO A 219 13.36 -18.54 0.98
C PRO A 219 14.32 -19.45 1.78
N HIS A 220 15.60 -19.52 1.36
CA HIS A 220 16.65 -20.27 2.03
C HIS A 220 17.39 -19.48 3.12
N ASP A 221 17.21 -18.17 3.21
CA ASP A 221 17.91 -17.27 4.15
C ASP A 221 17.08 -17.04 5.43
N ARG A 222 16.44 -18.07 5.95
CA ARG A 222 15.57 -18.00 7.15
C ARG A 222 16.25 -17.45 8.40
N ALA A 223 17.58 -17.50 8.48
CA ALA A 223 18.34 -16.94 9.60
C ALA A 223 18.25 -15.40 9.65
N LEU A 224 18.03 -14.73 8.51
CA LEU A 224 17.92 -13.28 8.39
C LEU A 224 16.54 -12.73 8.80
N THR A 225 15.54 -13.60 8.95
CA THR A 225 14.17 -13.19 9.35
C THR A 225 13.99 -13.04 10.86
N ARG A 226 15.03 -13.32 11.64
CA ARG A 226 14.98 -13.29 13.12
C ARG A 226 15.83 -12.19 13.76
N ALA A 227 16.37 -11.29 12.95
CA ALA A 227 17.23 -10.20 13.44
C ALA A 227 16.44 -8.95 13.84
#